data_33b81a453e15fca0b86b275a06121650
#
_entry.id   33b81a453e15fca0b86b275a06121650
#
_cell.length_a   1.000
_cell.length_b   1.000
_cell.length_c   1.000
_cell.angle_alpha   90.00
_cell.angle_beta   90.00
_cell.angle_gamma   90.00
#
_symmetry.space_group_name_H-M   'P 1'
#
loop_
_entity.id
_entity.type
_entity.pdbx_description
1 polymer ?
#
loop_
_entity_poly.entity_id
_entity_poly.type
_entity_poly.pdbx_seq_one_letter_code
_entity_poly.pdbx_strand_id
1 'polypeptide(L)'
;MSDFKSVSGGICAPKGFSAAGVHCGIRHNHSKLDLALIKADVRCAGAGCYTTNKVYGAPITVDREHLKDGYAQAIVVNSGNANTCAPNGVQLAKDTCDTVSYTHLRAHE
;
A
#
# COMPACT_ATOMS: atom_id res chain seq x y z
N MET A 1 -22.19 17.82 7.55
CA MET A 1 -21.62 16.57 6.97
C MET A 1 -22.69 15.57 6.61
N SER A 2 -23.81 16.10 6.23
CA SER A 2 -24.96 15.29 5.80
C SER A 2 -24.78 14.68 4.41
N ASP A 3 -23.67 15.01 3.72
CA ASP A 3 -23.46 14.61 2.33
C ASP A 3 -22.78 13.25 2.19
N PHE A 4 -22.38 12.64 3.30
CA PHE A 4 -21.78 11.30 3.28
C PHE A 4 -22.86 10.24 3.33
N LYS A 5 -22.73 9.27 2.45
CA LYS A 5 -23.62 8.13 2.45
C LYS A 5 -22.84 6.84 2.29
N SER A 6 -23.24 5.82 3.03
CA SER A 6 -22.59 4.52 3.00
C SER A 6 -22.99 3.76 1.73
N VAL A 7 -22.01 3.17 1.08
CA VAL A 7 -22.22 2.31 -0.09
C VAL A 7 -21.56 0.95 0.13
N SER A 8 -22.02 -0.05 -0.58
CA SER A 8 -21.41 -1.38 -0.55
C SER A 8 -20.19 -1.45 -1.49
N GLY A 9 -19.34 -2.46 -1.31
CA GLY A 9 -18.21 -2.70 -2.19
C GLY A 9 -16.84 -2.32 -1.60
N GLY A 10 -16.83 -1.62 -0.47
CA GLY A 10 -15.57 -1.25 0.19
C GLY A 10 -14.65 -0.44 -0.71
N ILE A 11 -13.36 -0.78 -0.70
CA ILE A 11 -12.33 -0.08 -1.47
C ILE A 11 -12.54 -0.21 -2.99
N CYS A 12 -13.27 -1.24 -3.42
CA CYS A 12 -13.55 -1.47 -4.84
C CYS A 12 -14.85 -0.80 -5.32
N ALA A 13 -15.55 -0.07 -4.45
CA ALA A 13 -16.76 0.64 -4.85
C ALA A 13 -16.51 1.71 -5.92
N PRO A 14 -15.46 2.54 -5.85
CA PRO A 14 -15.14 3.45 -6.94
C PRO A 14 -14.69 2.68 -8.19
N LYS A 15 -15.09 3.16 -9.35
CA LYS A 15 -14.67 2.57 -10.62
C LYS A 15 -13.16 2.69 -10.80
N GLY A 16 -12.56 1.66 -11.38
CA GLY A 16 -11.15 1.67 -11.70
C GLY A 16 -10.23 1.19 -10.58
N PHE A 17 -10.80 0.70 -9.46
CA PHE A 17 -10.02 0.15 -8.36
C PHE A 17 -10.29 -1.33 -8.18
N SER A 18 -9.23 -2.08 -7.96
CA SER A 18 -9.29 -3.50 -7.61
C SER A 18 -8.39 -3.76 -6.42
N ALA A 19 -8.71 -4.81 -5.66
CA ALA A 19 -7.95 -5.16 -4.47
C ALA A 19 -7.96 -6.67 -4.26
N ALA A 20 -6.89 -7.17 -3.65
CA ALA A 20 -6.79 -8.57 -3.26
C ALA A 20 -6.00 -8.68 -1.96
N GLY A 21 -6.33 -9.71 -1.17
CA GLY A 21 -5.58 -10.04 0.02
C GLY A 21 -5.20 -11.51 -0.01
N VAL A 22 -4.01 -11.82 0.46
CA VAL A 22 -3.48 -13.18 0.46
C VAL A 22 -2.76 -13.48 1.77
N HIS A 23 -2.56 -14.76 2.05
CA HIS A 23 -1.62 -15.23 3.07
C HIS A 23 -0.32 -15.60 2.38
N CYS A 24 0.76 -14.89 2.69
CA CYS A 24 2.07 -15.13 2.08
C CYS A 24 3.15 -15.59 3.07
N GLY A 25 2.76 -15.84 4.32
CA GLY A 25 3.67 -16.39 5.33
C GLY A 25 4.27 -15.36 6.29
N ILE A 26 3.85 -14.10 6.25
CA ILE A 26 4.30 -13.10 7.22
C ILE A 26 3.73 -13.42 8.60
N ARG A 27 2.43 -13.77 8.64
CA ARG A 27 1.79 -14.27 9.86
C ARG A 27 1.91 -15.77 9.94
N HIS A 28 2.10 -16.29 11.14
CA HIS A 28 2.13 -17.73 11.38
C HIS A 28 0.75 -18.37 11.30
N ASN A 29 -0.32 -17.62 11.55
CA ASN A 29 -1.68 -18.13 11.47
C ASN A 29 -2.15 -18.17 10.02
N HIS A 30 -2.22 -19.38 9.46
CA HIS A 30 -2.61 -19.60 8.06
C HIS A 30 -4.04 -19.20 7.72
N SER A 31 -4.91 -19.00 8.73
CA SER A 31 -6.28 -18.55 8.49
C SER A 31 -6.39 -17.02 8.34
N LYS A 32 -5.32 -16.29 8.56
CA LYS A 32 -5.29 -14.82 8.47
C LYS A 32 -4.54 -14.37 7.23
N LEU A 33 -5.15 -13.45 6.50
CA LEU A 33 -4.48 -12.78 5.39
C LEU A 33 -3.44 -11.80 5.94
N ASP A 34 -2.32 -11.65 5.27
CA ASP A 34 -1.22 -10.83 5.76
C ASP A 34 -0.62 -9.88 4.73
N LEU A 35 -1.06 -9.95 3.49
CA LEU A 35 -0.62 -9.05 2.44
C LEU A 35 -1.81 -8.63 1.59
N ALA A 36 -1.92 -7.35 1.30
CA ALA A 36 -2.97 -6.81 0.45
C ALA A 36 -2.37 -5.90 -0.61
N LEU A 37 -3.01 -5.87 -1.77
CA LEU A 37 -2.70 -4.95 -2.85
C LEU A 37 -3.97 -4.25 -3.27
N ILE A 38 -3.90 -2.92 -3.36
CA ILE A 38 -4.95 -2.07 -3.92
C ILE A 38 -4.35 -1.43 -5.17
N LYS A 39 -5.04 -1.58 -6.29
CA LYS A 39 -4.53 -1.11 -7.58
C LYS A 39 -5.58 -0.27 -8.29
N ALA A 40 -5.16 0.84 -8.87
CA ALA A 40 -5.96 1.62 -9.79
C ALA A 40 -5.64 1.22 -11.24
N ASP A 41 -6.62 1.33 -12.14
CA ASP A 41 -6.42 1.01 -13.56
C ASP A 41 -5.50 2.03 -14.24
N VAL A 42 -5.44 3.24 -13.71
CA VAL A 42 -4.63 4.33 -14.23
C VAL A 42 -3.85 5.00 -13.11
N ARG A 43 -2.82 5.74 -13.47
CA ARG A 43 -2.07 6.56 -12.53
C ARG A 43 -2.96 7.65 -11.97
N CYS A 44 -3.03 7.78 -10.64
CA CYS A 44 -3.95 8.69 -9.94
C CYS A 44 -3.19 9.77 -9.19
N ALA A 45 -3.87 10.85 -8.89
CA ALA A 45 -3.39 11.82 -7.91
C ALA A 45 -3.33 11.15 -6.53
N GLY A 46 -2.25 11.36 -5.82
CA GLY A 46 -2.02 10.75 -4.51
C GLY A 46 -1.47 11.76 -3.51
N ALA A 47 -1.89 11.64 -2.27
CA ALA A 47 -1.41 12.45 -1.17
C ALA A 47 -1.39 11.62 0.11
N GLY A 48 -0.48 11.95 1.01
CA GLY A 48 -0.33 11.23 2.27
C GLY A 48 -0.20 12.17 3.46
N CYS A 49 -0.72 11.73 4.59
CA CYS A 49 -0.50 12.39 5.88
C CYS A 49 0.30 11.43 6.76
N TYR A 50 1.29 11.94 7.45
CA TYR A 50 2.25 11.11 8.17
C TYR A 50 2.36 11.54 9.62
N THR A 51 2.83 10.63 10.46
CA THR A 51 3.07 10.92 11.86
C THR A 51 4.17 11.97 12.06
N THR A 52 4.05 12.76 13.11
CA THR A 52 5.11 13.66 13.57
C THR A 52 6.09 12.98 14.54
N ASN A 53 5.85 11.73 14.90
CA ASN A 53 6.78 10.96 15.73
C ASN A 53 8.15 10.87 15.06
N LYS A 54 9.20 10.91 15.88
CA LYS A 54 10.57 10.79 15.38
C LYS A 54 10.92 9.37 14.98
N VAL A 55 10.27 8.38 15.59
CA VAL A 55 10.44 6.97 15.26
C VAL A 55 9.17 6.49 14.55
N TYR A 56 9.33 5.97 13.34
CA TYR A 56 8.21 5.52 12.52
C TYR A 56 8.63 4.34 11.64
N GLY A 57 7.65 3.67 11.06
CA GLY A 57 7.90 2.52 10.20
C GLY A 57 8.63 2.88 8.91
N ALA A 58 9.45 1.97 8.42
CA ALA A 58 10.19 2.14 7.16
C ALA A 58 9.30 2.50 5.96
N PRO A 59 8.09 1.95 5.81
CA PRO A 59 7.21 2.33 4.72
C PRO A 59 6.91 3.82 4.63
N ILE A 60 6.88 4.54 5.75
CA ILE A 60 6.62 5.98 5.76
C ILE A 60 7.71 6.74 5.00
N THR A 61 8.97 6.36 5.16
CA THR A 61 10.08 6.97 4.41
C THR A 61 9.90 6.77 2.91
N VAL A 62 9.53 5.56 2.51
CA VAL A 62 9.32 5.22 1.09
C VAL A 62 8.11 5.94 0.53
N ASP A 63 7.00 5.98 1.28
CA ASP A 63 5.78 6.65 0.86
C ASP A 63 5.99 8.14 0.64
N ARG A 64 6.72 8.80 1.55
CA ARG A 64 7.06 10.22 1.40
C ARG A 64 7.84 10.48 0.12
N GLU A 65 8.78 9.60 -0.20
CA GLU A 65 9.57 9.70 -1.43
C GLU A 65 8.72 9.45 -2.67
N HIS A 66 7.91 8.38 -2.66
CA HIS A 66 7.10 8.00 -3.82
C HIS A 66 5.97 8.99 -4.11
N LEU A 67 5.46 9.69 -3.09
CA LEU A 67 4.36 10.65 -3.27
C LEU A 67 4.84 12.08 -3.53
N LYS A 68 6.13 12.33 -3.66
CA LYS A 68 6.66 13.67 -3.95
C LYS A 68 6.12 14.26 -5.23
N ASP A 69 5.89 13.45 -6.24
CA ASP A 69 5.34 13.92 -7.52
C ASP A 69 3.82 14.06 -7.50
N GLY A 70 3.15 13.69 -6.42
CA GLY A 70 1.70 13.80 -6.28
C GLY A 70 0.90 12.71 -6.99
N TYR A 71 1.54 11.61 -7.37
CA TYR A 71 0.89 10.52 -8.11
C TYR A 71 1.17 9.16 -7.49
N ALA A 72 0.21 8.26 -7.62
CA ALA A 72 0.35 6.86 -7.24
C ALA A 72 -0.62 6.01 -8.05
N GLN A 73 -0.36 4.70 -8.13
CA GLN A 73 -1.27 3.78 -8.83
C GLN A 73 -1.62 2.54 -7.98
N ALA A 74 -0.79 2.21 -7.00
CA ALA A 74 -1.03 1.03 -6.18
C ALA A 74 -0.57 1.27 -4.75
N ILE A 75 -1.19 0.54 -3.83
CA ILE A 75 -0.82 0.51 -2.41
C ILE A 75 -0.65 -0.96 -2.05
N VAL A 76 0.53 -1.31 -1.53
CA VAL A 76 0.77 -2.62 -0.94
C VAL A 76 0.81 -2.48 0.57
N VAL A 77 0.10 -3.36 1.26
CA VAL A 77 -0.08 -3.30 2.71
C VAL A 77 0.26 -4.66 3.30
N ASN A 78 1.12 -4.69 4.29
CA ASN A 78 1.38 -5.91 5.04
C ASN A 78 0.92 -5.80 6.49
N SER A 79 0.61 -6.94 7.07
CA SER A 79 0.40 -7.08 8.51
C SER A 79 1.30 -8.19 9.06
N GLY A 80 1.37 -8.35 10.37
CA GLY A 80 2.16 -9.40 10.99
C GLY A 80 3.63 -9.06 11.21
N ASN A 81 4.11 -7.92 10.70
CA ASN A 81 5.45 -7.41 10.94
C ASN A 81 5.38 -5.90 11.19
N ALA A 82 6.01 -5.46 12.24
CA ALA A 82 5.88 -4.07 12.69
C ALA A 82 6.69 -3.06 11.87
N ASN A 83 7.52 -3.40 10.99
CA ASN A 83 8.25 -2.53 10.05
C ASN A 83 8.99 -1.32 10.69
N THR A 84 8.99 -1.19 12.01
CA THR A 84 9.64 -0.09 12.73
C THR A 84 10.96 -0.57 13.26
N CYS A 85 12.03 0.17 12.99
CA CYS A 85 13.40 -0.19 13.38
C CYS A 85 13.85 -1.57 12.86
N ALA A 86 13.22 -2.07 11.81
CA ALA A 86 13.62 -3.34 11.19
C ALA A 86 14.95 -3.16 10.43
N PRO A 87 15.89 -4.13 10.52
CA PRO A 87 17.12 -4.06 9.74
C PRO A 87 16.81 -3.98 8.24
N ASN A 88 17.46 -3.07 7.54
CA ASN A 88 17.26 -2.83 6.10
C ASN A 88 15.80 -2.53 5.72
N GLY A 89 14.99 -2.01 6.65
CA GLY A 89 13.57 -1.82 6.43
C GLY A 89 13.25 -0.94 5.22
N VAL A 90 13.95 0.17 5.04
CA VAL A 90 13.72 1.08 3.90
C VAL A 90 14.02 0.39 2.58
N GLN A 91 15.14 -0.33 2.49
CA GLN A 91 15.49 -1.05 1.27
C GLN A 91 14.48 -2.16 0.96
N LEU A 92 14.05 -2.90 1.96
CA LEU A 92 13.04 -3.95 1.78
C LEU A 92 11.69 -3.37 1.35
N ALA A 93 11.31 -2.22 1.88
CA ALA A 93 10.10 -1.53 1.45
C ALA A 93 10.20 -1.08 -0.01
N LYS A 94 11.33 -0.52 -0.42
CA LYS A 94 11.57 -0.17 -1.83
C LYS A 94 11.51 -1.38 -2.74
N ASP A 95 12.14 -2.48 -2.35
CA ASP A 95 12.15 -3.71 -3.14
C ASP A 95 10.73 -4.27 -3.28
N THR A 96 9.92 -4.17 -2.25
CA THR A 96 8.51 -4.58 -2.30
C THR A 96 7.73 -3.75 -3.32
N CYS A 97 7.89 -2.44 -3.30
CA CYS A 97 7.25 -1.54 -4.26
C CYS A 97 7.71 -1.81 -5.68
N ASP A 98 9.00 -2.03 -5.89
CA ASP A 98 9.56 -2.34 -7.21
C ASP A 98 8.99 -3.65 -7.76
N THR A 99 8.86 -4.66 -6.91
CA THR A 99 8.26 -5.95 -7.29
C THR A 99 6.80 -5.80 -7.70
N VAL A 100 6.02 -5.02 -6.95
CA VAL A 100 4.62 -4.74 -7.27
C VAL A 100 4.53 -3.99 -8.61
N SER A 101 5.33 -2.96 -8.80
CA SER A 101 5.35 -2.18 -10.02
C SER A 101 5.69 -3.06 -11.23
N TYR A 102 6.73 -3.87 -11.13
CA TYR A 102 7.14 -4.76 -12.19
C TYR A 102 6.04 -5.78 -12.55
N THR A 103 5.44 -6.39 -11.54
CA THR A 103 4.48 -7.50 -11.71
C THR A 103 3.10 -7.00 -12.18
N HIS A 104 2.63 -5.87 -11.63
CA HIS A 104 1.23 -5.46 -11.77
C HIS A 104 1.03 -4.19 -12.59
N LEU A 105 2.04 -3.32 -12.71
CA LEU A 105 1.89 -2.01 -13.34
C LEU A 105 2.65 -1.86 -14.65
N ARG A 106 3.61 -2.73 -14.90
CA ARG A 106 4.51 -2.61 -16.05
C ARG A 106 3.80 -2.55 -17.40
N ALA A 107 2.70 -3.28 -17.52
CA ALA A 107 1.94 -3.32 -18.76
C ALA A 107 1.30 -1.97 -19.12
N HIS A 108 1.28 -1.03 -18.20
CA HIS A 108 0.67 0.29 -18.34
C HIS A 108 1.70 1.43 -18.49
N GLU A 109 2.96 1.10 -18.55
CA GLU A 109 4.04 2.08 -18.71
C GLU A 109 4.15 2.64 -20.13
#